data_f3ec4f47398b09539db08bc76b57214b
#
_entry.id   f3ec4f47398b09539db08bc76b57214b
#
_cell.length_a   1.000
_cell.length_b   1.000
_cell.length_c   1.000
_cell.angle_alpha   90.00
_cell.angle_beta   90.00
_cell.angle_gamma   90.00
#
_symmetry.space_group_name_H-M   'P 1'
#
loop_
_entity.id
_entity.type
_entity.pdbx_description
1 polymer ?
#
loop_
_entity_poly.entity_id
_entity_poly.type
_entity_poly.pdbx_seq_one_letter_code
_entity_poly.pdbx_strand_id
1 'polypeptide(L)'
;MKIEYIIPKNKTNIYDFIKKYKNKTFTIKNDKMKMEIEVKLKKIKSIINSKSDFYSITTTEKSTAGAFDGIEYVFSISFFYKTLSYENVYINNISKSEKYSGSNIVKFVINFLSSFKQVKKAYLKDGSQVSCKNSDDRIDLSMYKLLTSYNGFYQKLGFRLVIEDGEEDITKKMISLAKKVSNYKVKDILENFRKIIRFVEKYKKKITVNYIGKYEKMLYEKPLDNLKDFINDFGFLCFSMLPYKNYTFGKYLEKMNSKKCFILSKLFEILSNNDYFNFSYNKEKIISHFLLDYIKLSIYRNNYQWKGIFMKKIE
;
A
#
# COMPACT_ATOMS: atom_id res chain seq x y z
N MET A 1 18.53 -2.20 -35.68
CA MET A 1 17.34 -3.08 -35.69
C MET A 1 16.74 -3.11 -34.28
N LYS A 2 15.46 -2.76 -34.14
CA LYS A 2 14.79 -2.75 -32.81
C LYS A 2 14.51 -4.20 -32.40
N ILE A 3 15.02 -4.64 -31.24
CA ILE A 3 14.80 -6.01 -30.75
C ILE A 3 13.40 -6.09 -30.19
N GLU A 4 12.64 -7.12 -30.56
CA GLU A 4 11.25 -7.31 -30.13
C GLU A 4 11.06 -8.66 -29.44
N TYR A 5 10.20 -8.68 -28.42
CA TYR A 5 9.66 -9.87 -27.78
C TYR A 5 8.15 -9.83 -27.85
N ILE A 6 7.59 -10.68 -28.68
CA ILE A 6 6.16 -10.88 -28.76
C ILE A 6 5.76 -11.90 -27.69
N ILE A 7 4.83 -11.54 -26.81
CA ILE A 7 4.37 -12.47 -25.77
C ILE A 7 3.75 -13.70 -26.43
N PRO A 8 4.35 -14.88 -26.28
CA PRO A 8 3.91 -16.07 -26.99
C PRO A 8 2.59 -16.60 -26.40
N LYS A 9 1.82 -17.33 -27.23
CA LYS A 9 0.60 -18.03 -26.79
C LYS A 9 0.96 -19.24 -25.90
N ASN A 10 2.05 -19.94 -26.22
CA ASN A 10 2.55 -21.07 -25.44
C ASN A 10 3.62 -20.61 -24.45
N LYS A 11 3.63 -21.19 -23.26
CA LYS A 11 4.60 -20.85 -22.23
C LYS A 11 6.03 -21.18 -22.68
N THR A 12 6.94 -20.23 -22.50
CA THR A 12 8.36 -20.35 -22.81
C THR A 12 9.20 -20.58 -21.55
N ASN A 13 10.47 -20.93 -21.76
CA ASN A 13 11.42 -21.06 -20.67
C ASN A 13 12.01 -19.69 -20.32
N ILE A 14 11.97 -19.30 -19.05
CA ILE A 14 12.52 -18.00 -18.59
C ILE A 14 14.04 -17.92 -18.75
N TYR A 15 14.76 -19.05 -18.66
CA TYR A 15 16.22 -19.08 -18.85
C TYR A 15 16.60 -18.72 -20.29
N ASP A 16 15.85 -19.22 -21.28
CA ASP A 16 16.07 -18.91 -22.69
C ASP A 16 15.79 -17.43 -22.97
N PHE A 17 14.72 -16.89 -22.35
CA PHE A 17 14.42 -15.48 -22.40
C PHE A 17 15.56 -14.63 -21.83
N ILE A 18 16.03 -14.95 -20.61
CA ILE A 18 17.12 -14.22 -19.97
C ILE A 18 18.40 -14.30 -20.81
N LYS A 19 18.76 -15.50 -21.30
CA LYS A 19 19.94 -15.71 -22.14
C LYS A 19 19.91 -14.85 -23.40
N LYS A 20 18.75 -14.74 -24.04
CA LYS A 20 18.57 -13.98 -25.28
C LYS A 20 18.60 -12.47 -25.07
N TYR A 21 17.96 -11.98 -23.99
CA TYR A 21 17.70 -10.56 -23.79
C TYR A 21 18.53 -9.88 -22.68
N LYS A 22 19.35 -10.64 -21.93
CA LYS A 22 20.23 -10.11 -20.88
C LYS A 22 21.08 -8.94 -21.39
N ASN A 23 21.11 -7.85 -20.62
CA ASN A 23 21.84 -6.62 -20.91
C ASN A 23 21.44 -5.92 -22.24
N LYS A 24 20.27 -6.25 -22.75
CA LYS A 24 19.69 -5.63 -23.94
C LYS A 24 18.48 -4.78 -23.59
N THR A 25 18.25 -3.78 -24.42
CA THR A 25 16.98 -3.05 -24.46
C THR A 25 16.14 -3.62 -25.60
N PHE A 26 14.87 -3.89 -25.33
CA PHE A 26 13.96 -4.49 -26.29
C PHE A 26 12.51 -4.07 -26.01
N THR A 27 11.63 -4.26 -26.96
CA THR A 27 10.21 -3.97 -26.84
C THR A 27 9.43 -5.24 -26.55
N ILE A 28 8.59 -5.24 -25.50
CA ILE A 28 7.60 -6.30 -25.28
C ILE A 28 6.29 -5.89 -25.94
N LYS A 29 5.76 -6.78 -26.77
CA LYS A 29 4.47 -6.57 -27.47
C LYS A 29 3.43 -7.57 -26.98
N ASN A 30 2.20 -7.10 -26.88
CA ASN A 30 1.04 -7.93 -26.56
C ASN A 30 -0.13 -7.58 -27.47
N ASP A 31 -0.47 -8.46 -28.39
CA ASP A 31 -1.53 -8.25 -29.37
C ASP A 31 -2.91 -8.09 -28.73
N LYS A 32 -3.17 -8.80 -27.62
CA LYS A 32 -4.46 -8.72 -26.91
C LYS A 32 -4.74 -7.35 -26.32
N MET A 33 -3.69 -6.64 -25.92
CA MET A 33 -3.79 -5.34 -25.24
C MET A 33 -3.31 -4.19 -26.12
N LYS A 34 -2.84 -4.48 -27.34
CA LYS A 34 -2.23 -3.48 -28.24
C LYS A 34 -1.24 -2.59 -27.50
N MET A 35 -0.45 -3.18 -26.63
CA MET A 35 0.50 -2.49 -25.78
C MET A 35 1.92 -2.87 -26.18
N GLU A 36 2.75 -1.85 -26.35
CA GLU A 36 4.17 -1.98 -26.67
C GLU A 36 4.95 -1.19 -25.63
N ILE A 37 5.82 -1.89 -24.86
CA ILE A 37 6.62 -1.26 -23.81
C ILE A 37 8.09 -1.62 -24.03
N GLU A 38 8.94 -0.61 -24.10
CA GLU A 38 10.38 -0.79 -24.16
C GLU A 38 10.95 -1.05 -22.79
N VAL A 39 11.75 -2.11 -22.65
CA VAL A 39 12.30 -2.58 -21.37
C VAL A 39 13.78 -2.87 -21.49
N LYS A 40 14.46 -2.84 -20.34
CA LYS A 40 15.86 -3.24 -20.19
C LYS A 40 15.96 -4.36 -19.16
N LEU A 41 16.56 -5.47 -19.58
CA LEU A 41 16.88 -6.59 -18.69
C LEU A 41 18.35 -6.50 -18.25
N LYS A 42 18.57 -6.31 -16.94
CA LYS A 42 19.90 -6.23 -16.33
C LYS A 42 20.06 -7.27 -15.23
N LYS A 43 21.29 -7.80 -15.10
CA LYS A 43 21.74 -8.50 -13.90
C LYS A 43 22.18 -7.46 -12.87
N ILE A 44 21.65 -7.55 -11.65
CA ILE A 44 22.00 -6.67 -10.54
C ILE A 44 22.61 -7.53 -9.42
N LYS A 45 23.75 -7.11 -8.89
CA LYS A 45 24.32 -7.72 -7.67
C LYS A 45 23.59 -7.19 -6.46
N SER A 46 23.20 -8.07 -5.53
CA SER A 46 22.61 -7.64 -4.28
C SER A 46 23.64 -6.90 -3.42
N ILE A 47 23.30 -5.70 -2.97
CA ILE A 47 24.15 -4.90 -2.07
C ILE A 47 24.08 -5.45 -0.65
N ILE A 48 22.95 -6.06 -0.27
CA ILE A 48 22.66 -6.47 1.12
C ILE A 48 23.12 -7.90 1.42
N ASN A 49 23.18 -8.76 0.42
CA ASN A 49 23.61 -10.14 0.56
C ASN A 49 24.44 -10.55 -0.65
N SER A 50 25.74 -10.71 -0.47
CA SER A 50 26.70 -11.10 -1.52
C SER A 50 26.38 -12.44 -2.22
N LYS A 51 25.34 -13.15 -1.78
CA LYS A 51 24.93 -14.48 -2.27
C LYS A 51 23.75 -14.48 -3.25
N SER A 52 23.04 -13.38 -3.43
CA SER A 52 21.83 -13.37 -4.29
C SER A 52 21.90 -12.31 -5.38
N ASP A 53 22.32 -12.73 -6.56
CA ASP A 53 22.14 -11.93 -7.78
C ASP A 53 20.68 -12.03 -8.24
N PHE A 54 20.14 -10.97 -8.81
CA PHE A 54 18.83 -10.99 -9.43
C PHE A 54 18.84 -10.32 -10.80
N TYR A 55 17.90 -10.70 -11.63
CA TYR A 55 17.62 -10.01 -12.89
C TYR A 55 16.49 -9.00 -12.67
N SER A 56 16.68 -7.79 -13.17
CA SER A 56 15.65 -6.76 -13.17
C SER A 56 15.24 -6.41 -14.59
N ILE A 57 13.94 -6.37 -14.81
CA ILE A 57 13.33 -5.77 -16.00
C ILE A 57 12.76 -4.43 -15.60
N THR A 58 13.19 -3.37 -16.26
CA THR A 58 12.70 -2.01 -16.04
C THR A 58 12.28 -1.40 -17.36
N THR A 59 11.21 -0.58 -17.37
CA THR A 59 10.85 0.19 -18.55
C THR A 59 11.83 1.32 -18.80
N THR A 60 11.96 1.75 -20.05
CA THR A 60 12.69 2.97 -20.42
C THR A 60 11.79 4.21 -20.39
N GLU A 61 10.46 4.01 -20.43
CA GLU A 61 9.49 5.09 -20.31
C GLU A 61 9.43 5.61 -18.88
N LYS A 62 9.33 6.94 -18.77
CA LYS A 62 9.12 7.61 -17.47
C LYS A 62 7.66 7.52 -17.04
N SER A 63 7.46 7.40 -15.74
CA SER A 63 6.13 7.50 -15.12
C SER A 63 5.65 8.96 -15.15
N THR A 64 4.35 9.17 -15.36
CA THR A 64 3.70 10.47 -15.15
C THR A 64 3.16 10.66 -13.73
N ALA A 65 3.23 9.63 -12.89
CA ALA A 65 2.98 9.76 -11.46
C ALA A 65 4.29 10.18 -10.82
N GLY A 66 4.40 11.40 -10.32
CA GLY A 66 5.63 11.99 -9.78
C GLY A 66 6.45 11.01 -8.94
N ALA A 67 7.76 11.05 -9.12
CA ALA A 67 8.70 10.11 -8.55
C ALA A 67 8.76 10.16 -7.03
N PHE A 68 8.61 9.02 -6.40
CA PHE A 68 9.21 8.75 -5.11
C PHE A 68 10.67 8.36 -5.38
N ASP A 69 11.62 9.02 -4.77
CA ASP A 69 13.07 8.72 -4.86
C ASP A 69 13.73 8.79 -6.24
N GLY A 70 13.22 9.59 -7.17
CA GLY A 70 13.89 9.88 -8.45
C GLY A 70 13.87 8.74 -9.47
N ILE A 71 13.19 7.61 -9.22
CA ILE A 71 13.11 6.47 -10.14
C ILE A 71 11.73 6.38 -10.77
N GLU A 72 11.66 6.81 -12.03
CA GLU A 72 10.43 7.01 -12.78
C GLU A 72 10.16 5.88 -13.80
N TYR A 73 10.16 4.63 -13.38
CA TYR A 73 9.81 3.54 -14.29
C TYR A 73 8.30 3.29 -14.32
N VAL A 74 7.74 3.03 -15.48
CA VAL A 74 6.34 2.62 -15.64
C VAL A 74 6.12 1.27 -14.93
N PHE A 75 7.07 0.33 -15.04
CA PHE A 75 7.14 -0.84 -14.17
C PHE A 75 8.58 -1.30 -13.94
N SER A 76 8.79 -2.00 -12.83
CA SER A 76 10.02 -2.71 -12.51
C SER A 76 9.69 -4.08 -11.92
N ILE A 77 10.37 -5.12 -12.40
CA ILE A 77 10.17 -6.52 -11.99
C ILE A 77 11.52 -7.11 -11.62
N SER A 78 11.59 -7.86 -10.52
CA SER A 78 12.79 -8.59 -10.10
C SER A 78 12.54 -10.10 -10.08
N PHE A 79 13.51 -10.84 -10.64
CA PHE A 79 13.56 -12.29 -10.63
C PHE A 79 14.81 -12.72 -9.84
N PHE A 80 14.66 -13.56 -8.84
CA PHE A 80 15.81 -14.05 -8.05
C PHE A 80 16.56 -15.19 -8.76
N TYR A 81 17.88 -15.02 -8.92
CA TYR A 81 18.72 -15.96 -9.67
C TYR A 81 19.20 -17.17 -8.86
N LYS A 82 19.41 -17.04 -7.54
CA LYS A 82 20.10 -18.07 -6.74
C LYS A 82 19.22 -18.96 -5.86
N THR A 83 17.96 -18.66 -5.70
CA THR A 83 17.03 -19.51 -4.95
C THR A 83 16.29 -20.50 -5.85
N LEU A 84 16.96 -21.08 -6.85
CA LEU A 84 16.56 -22.21 -7.70
C LEU A 84 15.14 -22.18 -8.31
N SER A 85 14.28 -21.22 -7.96
CA SER A 85 12.96 -21.13 -8.54
C SER A 85 12.66 -19.70 -8.97
N TYR A 86 12.62 -19.45 -10.26
CA TYR A 86 11.95 -18.29 -10.82
C TYR A 86 10.42 -18.33 -10.59
N GLU A 87 9.98 -19.18 -9.65
CA GLU A 87 8.56 -19.33 -9.33
C GLU A 87 7.95 -18.07 -8.76
N ASN A 88 8.74 -17.32 -8.01
CA ASN A 88 8.32 -16.10 -7.34
C ASN A 88 8.96 -14.88 -8.01
N VAL A 89 8.11 -13.95 -8.43
CA VAL A 89 8.53 -12.71 -9.08
C VAL A 89 8.02 -11.53 -8.28
N TYR A 90 8.89 -10.55 -8.02
CA TYR A 90 8.51 -9.33 -7.32
C TYR A 90 8.32 -8.18 -8.30
N ILE A 91 7.15 -7.60 -8.27
CA ILE A 91 6.82 -6.38 -8.99
C ILE A 91 7.13 -5.21 -8.06
N ASN A 92 8.27 -4.55 -8.29
CA ASN A 92 8.77 -3.50 -7.38
C ASN A 92 8.01 -2.18 -7.55
N ASN A 93 7.60 -1.88 -8.79
CA ASN A 93 6.87 -0.67 -9.13
C ASN A 93 5.91 -0.92 -10.28
N ILE A 94 4.74 -0.28 -10.21
CA ILE A 94 3.79 -0.11 -11.32
C ILE A 94 3.20 1.29 -11.21
N SER A 95 3.36 2.07 -12.28
CA SER A 95 2.84 3.42 -12.40
C SER A 95 2.08 3.58 -13.72
N LYS A 96 1.23 4.61 -13.80
CA LYS A 96 0.65 5.03 -15.06
C LYS A 96 1.70 5.73 -15.93
N SER A 97 1.56 5.65 -17.25
CA SER A 97 2.27 6.49 -18.21
C SER A 97 1.28 7.40 -18.93
N GLU A 98 1.79 8.26 -19.80
CA GLU A 98 0.92 9.07 -20.67
C GLU A 98 -0.01 8.21 -21.55
N LYS A 99 0.49 7.06 -22.00
CA LYS A 99 -0.22 6.17 -22.93
C LYS A 99 -1.09 5.12 -22.23
N TYR A 100 -0.72 4.71 -21.00
CA TYR A 100 -1.32 3.55 -20.37
C TYR A 100 -1.73 3.80 -18.92
N SER A 101 -2.95 3.37 -18.57
CA SER A 101 -3.40 3.38 -17.18
C SER A 101 -2.66 2.32 -16.34
N GLY A 102 -2.52 2.54 -15.02
CA GLY A 102 -1.89 1.57 -14.13
C GLY A 102 -2.54 0.19 -14.18
N SER A 103 -3.88 0.10 -14.35
CA SER A 103 -4.58 -1.19 -14.49
C SER A 103 -4.19 -1.94 -15.76
N ASN A 104 -4.01 -1.24 -16.87
CA ASN A 104 -3.56 -1.85 -18.13
C ASN A 104 -2.13 -2.36 -18.01
N ILE A 105 -1.27 -1.60 -17.34
CA ILE A 105 0.12 -2.00 -17.10
C ILE A 105 0.19 -3.24 -16.20
N VAL A 106 -0.60 -3.30 -15.10
CA VAL A 106 -0.66 -4.52 -14.25
C VAL A 106 -1.10 -5.72 -15.07
N LYS A 107 -2.17 -5.61 -15.86
CA LYS A 107 -2.66 -6.70 -16.72
C LYS A 107 -1.60 -7.14 -17.72
N PHE A 108 -0.90 -6.18 -18.33
CA PHE A 108 0.18 -6.44 -19.28
C PHE A 108 1.34 -7.18 -18.60
N VAL A 109 1.79 -6.71 -17.43
CA VAL A 109 2.86 -7.36 -16.65
C VAL A 109 2.47 -8.77 -16.27
N ILE A 110 1.24 -9.01 -15.77
CA ILE A 110 0.77 -10.35 -15.43
C ILE A 110 0.74 -11.25 -16.67
N ASN A 111 0.22 -10.75 -17.81
CA ASN A 111 0.22 -11.52 -19.06
C ASN A 111 1.65 -11.86 -19.54
N PHE A 112 2.58 -10.92 -19.40
CA PHE A 112 3.99 -11.18 -19.69
C PHE A 112 4.57 -12.27 -18.77
N LEU A 113 4.32 -12.17 -17.45
CA LEU A 113 4.80 -13.18 -16.48
C LEU A 113 4.17 -14.55 -16.71
N SER A 114 2.89 -14.61 -17.10
CA SER A 114 2.21 -15.88 -17.40
C SER A 114 2.75 -16.58 -18.65
N SER A 115 3.53 -15.89 -19.48
CA SER A 115 4.21 -16.52 -20.64
C SER A 115 5.40 -17.41 -20.27
N PHE A 116 5.80 -17.46 -18.99
CA PHE A 116 6.92 -18.28 -18.54
C PHE A 116 6.44 -19.50 -17.75
N LYS A 117 6.96 -20.70 -18.10
CA LYS A 117 6.63 -21.97 -17.44
C LYS A 117 7.00 -21.98 -15.95
N GLN A 118 8.10 -21.31 -15.59
CA GLN A 118 8.64 -21.32 -14.24
C GLN A 118 7.95 -20.34 -13.30
N VAL A 119 7.33 -19.27 -13.81
CA VAL A 119 6.69 -18.26 -12.96
C VAL A 119 5.34 -18.77 -12.48
N LYS A 120 5.19 -18.91 -11.16
CA LYS A 120 3.96 -19.39 -10.52
C LYS A 120 3.26 -18.31 -9.70
N LYS A 121 4.02 -17.36 -9.16
CA LYS A 121 3.49 -16.31 -8.28
C LYS A 121 4.10 -14.96 -8.59
N ALA A 122 3.28 -13.92 -8.59
CA ALA A 122 3.72 -12.54 -8.64
C ALA A 122 3.37 -11.84 -7.33
N TYR A 123 4.34 -11.18 -6.74
CA TYR A 123 4.21 -10.42 -5.50
C TYR A 123 4.36 -8.93 -5.78
N LEU A 124 3.61 -8.11 -5.10
CA LEU A 124 3.78 -6.67 -5.13
C LEU A 124 3.42 -6.02 -3.79
N LYS A 125 4.04 -4.88 -3.50
CA LYS A 125 3.71 -4.03 -2.38
C LYS A 125 2.85 -2.86 -2.88
N ASP A 126 1.72 -2.63 -2.22
CA ASP A 126 0.84 -1.51 -2.58
C ASP A 126 1.34 -0.21 -1.95
N GLY A 127 1.99 0.62 -2.74
CA GLY A 127 2.38 1.98 -2.39
C GLY A 127 1.56 3.04 -3.12
N SER A 128 0.33 2.69 -3.54
CA SER A 128 -0.51 3.60 -4.33
C SER A 128 -0.84 4.88 -3.56
N GLN A 129 -0.42 6.02 -4.11
CA GLN A 129 -0.68 7.34 -3.56
C GLN A 129 -1.19 8.28 -4.65
N VAL A 130 -1.93 9.29 -4.26
CA VAL A 130 -2.36 10.40 -5.12
C VAL A 130 -1.84 11.70 -4.52
N SER A 131 -1.01 12.42 -5.27
CA SER A 131 -0.56 13.76 -4.87
C SER A 131 -1.71 14.76 -4.99
N CYS A 132 -1.80 15.64 -4.01
CA CYS A 132 -2.70 16.78 -4.07
C CYS A 132 -2.17 17.82 -5.07
N LYS A 133 -3.09 18.50 -5.78
CA LYS A 133 -2.68 19.60 -6.65
C LYS A 133 -2.08 20.73 -5.83
N ASN A 134 -0.93 21.24 -6.27
CA ASN A 134 -0.25 22.40 -5.69
C ASN A 134 0.23 22.21 -4.25
N SER A 135 0.46 20.99 -3.80
CA SER A 135 1.09 20.69 -2.51
C SER A 135 1.85 19.37 -2.57
N ASP A 136 2.76 19.17 -1.61
CA ASP A 136 3.47 17.89 -1.43
C ASP A 136 2.62 16.83 -0.72
N ASP A 137 1.39 17.19 -0.36
CA ASP A 137 0.47 16.30 0.32
C ASP A 137 0.05 15.13 -0.55
N ARG A 138 -0.12 13.96 0.09
CA ARG A 138 -0.46 12.71 -0.59
C ARG A 138 -1.55 11.97 0.15
N ILE A 139 -2.49 11.44 -0.62
CA ILE A 139 -3.52 10.53 -0.09
C ILE A 139 -3.06 9.10 -0.33
N ASP A 140 -3.09 8.29 0.72
CA ASP A 140 -3.02 6.84 0.58
C ASP A 140 -4.28 6.32 -0.14
N LEU A 141 -4.12 6.10 -1.45
CA LEU A 141 -5.22 5.71 -2.32
C LEU A 141 -5.73 4.30 -1.97
N SER A 142 -4.85 3.43 -1.54
CA SER A 142 -5.20 2.06 -1.20
C SER A 142 -6.05 2.00 0.06
N MET A 143 -5.67 2.72 1.13
CA MET A 143 -6.48 2.83 2.34
C MET A 143 -7.82 3.52 2.04
N TYR A 144 -7.80 4.61 1.29
CA TYR A 144 -9.01 5.31 0.86
C TYR A 144 -9.98 4.36 0.13
N LYS A 145 -9.51 3.63 -0.88
CA LYS A 145 -10.33 2.67 -1.63
C LYS A 145 -10.82 1.51 -0.78
N LEU A 146 -9.99 1.02 0.11
CA LEU A 146 -10.35 -0.05 1.03
C LEU A 146 -11.51 0.38 1.95
N LEU A 147 -11.46 1.59 2.50
CA LEU A 147 -12.48 2.14 3.40
C LEU A 147 -13.76 2.59 2.68
N THR A 148 -13.70 2.98 1.42
CA THR A 148 -14.88 3.49 0.68
C THR A 148 -15.55 2.43 -0.18
N SER A 149 -14.81 1.47 -0.71
CA SER A 149 -15.35 0.46 -1.64
C SER A 149 -15.11 -0.99 -1.20
N TYR A 150 -14.44 -1.21 -0.06
CA TYR A 150 -14.07 -2.53 0.49
C TYR A 150 -13.25 -3.40 -0.45
N ASN A 151 -12.75 -2.82 -1.53
CA ASN A 151 -12.00 -3.49 -2.57
C ASN A 151 -10.81 -2.63 -2.98
N GLY A 152 -9.62 -3.06 -2.62
CA GLY A 152 -8.39 -2.45 -3.10
C GLY A 152 -8.22 -2.61 -4.60
N PHE A 153 -7.38 -1.76 -5.19
CA PHE A 153 -7.08 -1.79 -6.62
C PHE A 153 -6.58 -3.16 -7.09
N TYR A 154 -5.62 -3.74 -6.37
CA TYR A 154 -5.02 -5.02 -6.76
C TYR A 154 -5.93 -6.22 -6.53
N GLN A 155 -6.84 -6.16 -5.55
CA GLN A 155 -7.85 -7.20 -5.33
C GLN A 155 -8.80 -7.34 -6.52
N LYS A 156 -9.19 -6.21 -7.15
CA LYS A 156 -9.99 -6.23 -8.39
C LYS A 156 -9.27 -6.89 -9.57
N LEU A 157 -7.94 -6.97 -9.51
CA LEU A 157 -7.09 -7.63 -10.50
C LEU A 157 -6.75 -9.08 -10.11
N GLY A 158 -7.40 -9.62 -9.07
CA GLY A 158 -7.25 -11.00 -8.62
C GLY A 158 -6.04 -11.25 -7.72
N PHE A 159 -5.42 -10.20 -7.17
CA PHE A 159 -4.41 -10.36 -6.13
C PHE A 159 -5.07 -10.60 -4.76
N ARG A 160 -4.40 -11.39 -3.93
CA ARG A 160 -4.77 -11.65 -2.54
C ARG A 160 -3.74 -11.01 -1.62
N LEU A 161 -4.16 -10.55 -0.46
CA LEU A 161 -3.24 -10.10 0.57
C LEU A 161 -2.78 -11.30 1.39
N VAL A 162 -1.47 -11.52 1.43
CA VAL A 162 -0.86 -12.65 2.16
C VAL A 162 0.18 -12.14 3.14
N ILE A 163 0.43 -12.91 4.20
CA ILE A 163 1.58 -12.71 5.09
C ILE A 163 2.78 -13.43 4.45
N GLU A 164 3.90 -12.72 4.32
CA GLU A 164 5.09 -13.17 3.56
C GLU A 164 5.60 -14.56 3.98
N ASP A 165 5.65 -14.81 5.29
CA ASP A 165 6.28 -16.04 5.83
C ASP A 165 5.40 -17.30 5.75
N GLY A 166 4.10 -17.16 5.59
CA GLY A 166 3.18 -18.30 5.60
C GLY A 166 2.23 -18.36 4.42
N GLU A 167 2.26 -17.37 3.53
CA GLU A 167 1.29 -17.21 2.44
C GLU A 167 -0.19 -17.27 2.92
N GLU A 168 -0.41 -17.00 4.21
CA GLU A 168 -1.76 -16.95 4.77
C GLU A 168 -2.55 -15.85 4.07
N ASP A 169 -3.67 -16.22 3.46
CA ASP A 169 -4.59 -15.26 2.82
C ASP A 169 -5.40 -14.50 3.88
N ILE A 170 -4.97 -13.28 4.18
CA ILE A 170 -5.64 -12.39 5.14
C ILE A 170 -6.64 -11.43 4.46
N THR A 171 -6.91 -11.59 3.17
CA THR A 171 -7.78 -10.68 2.41
C THR A 171 -9.16 -10.52 3.06
N LYS A 172 -9.77 -11.63 3.48
CA LYS A 172 -11.10 -11.60 4.13
C LYS A 172 -11.06 -10.89 5.47
N LYS A 173 -10.02 -11.12 6.29
CA LYS A 173 -9.84 -10.46 7.60
C LYS A 173 -9.71 -8.95 7.41
N MET A 174 -8.89 -8.52 6.44
CA MET A 174 -8.69 -7.11 6.11
C MET A 174 -9.98 -6.45 5.62
N ILE A 175 -10.74 -7.08 4.72
CA ILE A 175 -12.02 -6.55 4.24
C ILE A 175 -13.04 -6.44 5.37
N SER A 176 -13.13 -7.44 6.25
CA SER A 176 -14.03 -7.40 7.41
C SER A 176 -13.69 -6.23 8.34
N LEU A 177 -12.42 -6.03 8.63
CA LEU A 177 -11.95 -4.92 9.47
C LEU A 177 -12.20 -3.56 8.79
N ALA A 178 -11.95 -3.45 7.49
CA ALA A 178 -12.25 -2.24 6.74
C ALA A 178 -13.74 -1.89 6.76
N LYS A 179 -14.62 -2.87 6.62
CA LYS A 179 -16.07 -2.68 6.77
C LYS A 179 -16.43 -2.19 8.17
N LYS A 180 -15.83 -2.78 9.21
CA LYS A 180 -16.04 -2.36 10.59
C LYS A 180 -15.64 -0.89 10.77
N VAL A 181 -14.42 -0.51 10.37
CA VAL A 181 -13.91 0.87 10.45
C VAL A 181 -14.80 1.85 9.67
N SER A 182 -15.19 1.50 8.45
CA SER A 182 -16.06 2.34 7.61
C SER A 182 -17.46 2.58 8.20
N ASN A 183 -17.96 1.63 8.97
CA ASN A 183 -19.33 1.69 9.53
C ASN A 183 -19.42 2.44 10.85
N TYR A 184 -18.30 2.83 11.47
CA TYR A 184 -18.36 3.73 12.64
C TYR A 184 -19.10 5.01 12.29
N LYS A 185 -20.03 5.42 13.15
CA LYS A 185 -20.72 6.69 13.00
C LYS A 185 -19.78 7.86 13.33
N VAL A 186 -19.73 8.84 12.46
CA VAL A 186 -18.87 10.02 12.66
C VAL A 186 -19.19 10.72 13.98
N LYS A 187 -20.46 10.78 14.37
CA LYS A 187 -20.89 11.34 15.67
C LYS A 187 -20.21 10.62 16.85
N ASP A 188 -20.12 9.29 16.81
CA ASP A 188 -19.52 8.49 17.91
C ASP A 188 -18.00 8.66 17.93
N ILE A 189 -17.38 8.77 16.76
CA ILE A 189 -15.95 9.10 16.63
C ILE A 189 -15.67 10.48 17.24
N LEU A 190 -16.46 11.49 16.88
CA LEU A 190 -16.34 12.85 17.40
C LEU A 190 -16.50 12.92 18.92
N GLU A 191 -17.49 12.20 19.46
CA GLU A 191 -17.72 12.15 20.90
C GLU A 191 -16.52 11.53 21.62
N ASN A 192 -15.99 10.44 21.06
CA ASN A 192 -14.81 9.77 21.60
C ASN A 192 -13.57 10.68 21.57
N PHE A 193 -13.30 11.35 20.44
CA PHE A 193 -12.17 12.28 20.32
C PHE A 193 -12.29 13.44 21.31
N ARG A 194 -13.48 14.01 21.50
CA ARG A 194 -13.73 15.05 22.51
C ARG A 194 -13.46 14.56 23.94
N LYS A 195 -13.86 13.32 24.26
CA LYS A 195 -13.54 12.70 25.56
C LYS A 195 -12.04 12.57 25.74
N ILE A 196 -11.32 12.12 24.71
CA ILE A 196 -9.87 12.01 24.72
C ILE A 196 -9.22 13.39 24.95
N ILE A 197 -9.61 14.41 24.18
CA ILE A 197 -9.07 15.78 24.34
C ILE A 197 -9.27 16.28 25.77
N ARG A 198 -10.49 16.20 26.30
CA ARG A 198 -10.80 16.63 27.68
C ARG A 198 -9.98 15.87 28.73
N PHE A 199 -9.82 14.57 28.54
CA PHE A 199 -9.00 13.75 29.41
C PHE A 199 -7.53 14.17 29.37
N VAL A 200 -6.97 14.39 28.17
CA VAL A 200 -5.61 14.85 27.99
C VAL A 200 -5.39 16.23 28.59
N GLU A 201 -6.30 17.18 28.39
CA GLU A 201 -6.24 18.52 28.99
C GLU A 201 -6.29 18.47 30.51
N LYS A 202 -7.12 17.59 31.08
CA LYS A 202 -7.27 17.44 32.53
C LYS A 202 -6.01 16.89 33.19
N TYR A 203 -5.40 15.86 32.62
CA TYR A 203 -4.31 15.11 33.25
C TYR A 203 -2.92 15.47 32.74
N LYS A 204 -2.80 16.13 31.60
CA LYS A 204 -1.56 16.68 31.01
C LYS A 204 -0.38 15.70 31.06
N LYS A 205 0.69 16.08 31.83
CA LYS A 205 1.96 15.34 31.87
C LYS A 205 1.91 13.95 32.51
N LYS A 206 0.78 13.54 33.09
CA LYS A 206 0.65 12.23 33.75
C LYS A 206 -0.03 11.19 32.89
N ILE A 207 -0.19 11.49 31.59
CA ILE A 207 -0.84 10.58 30.66
C ILE A 207 0.16 9.65 30.03
N THR A 208 -0.26 8.40 29.87
CA THR A 208 0.38 7.43 29.01
C THR A 208 -0.49 7.09 27.82
N VAL A 209 0.14 6.71 26.73
CA VAL A 209 -0.51 6.23 25.50
C VAL A 209 -0.15 4.78 25.31
N ASN A 210 -1.17 3.96 25.09
CA ASN A 210 -0.98 2.58 24.75
C ASN A 210 -0.93 2.42 23.24
N TYR A 211 0.08 1.76 22.72
CA TYR A 211 0.16 1.43 21.31
C TYR A 211 0.34 -0.05 21.04
N ILE A 212 -0.01 -0.43 19.83
CA ILE A 212 0.26 -1.75 19.32
C ILE A 212 1.73 -1.80 18.92
N GLY A 213 2.51 -2.69 19.57
CA GLY A 213 3.91 -2.89 19.22
C GLY A 213 4.09 -3.29 17.77
N LYS A 214 5.29 -3.02 17.25
CA LYS A 214 5.69 -3.29 15.86
C LYS A 214 5.49 -4.76 15.43
N TYR A 215 5.43 -5.66 16.41
CA TYR A 215 5.27 -7.11 16.25
C TYR A 215 3.89 -7.62 16.69
N GLU A 216 2.88 -6.76 16.75
CA GLU A 216 1.45 -7.08 16.68
C GLU A 216 0.72 -7.57 17.90
N LYS A 217 1.35 -8.05 18.92
CA LYS A 217 0.59 -8.72 19.97
C LYS A 217 0.68 -8.04 21.32
N MET A 218 1.61 -7.12 21.49
CA MET A 218 1.83 -6.47 22.77
C MET A 218 1.42 -5.00 22.73
N LEU A 219 0.48 -4.64 23.56
CA LEU A 219 0.22 -3.25 23.92
C LEU A 219 1.27 -2.84 24.95
N TYR A 220 1.92 -1.71 24.75
CA TYR A 220 2.83 -1.13 25.72
C TYR A 220 2.53 0.36 25.92
N GLU A 221 2.90 0.86 27.09
CA GLU A 221 2.62 2.23 27.50
C GLU A 221 3.86 3.11 27.34
N LYS A 222 3.67 4.31 26.83
CA LYS A 222 4.68 5.38 26.83
C LYS A 222 4.08 6.70 27.26
N PRO A 223 4.87 7.61 27.85
CA PRO A 223 4.43 8.98 28.06
C PRO A 223 4.01 9.64 26.75
N LEU A 224 3.09 10.58 26.82
CA LEU A 224 2.70 11.41 25.69
C LEU A 224 3.66 12.60 25.59
N ASP A 225 4.60 12.53 24.64
CA ASP A 225 5.72 13.47 24.55
C ASP A 225 5.32 14.85 24.00
N ASN A 226 4.35 14.92 23.08
CA ASN A 226 3.95 16.16 22.44
C ASN A 226 2.44 16.45 22.56
N LEU A 227 2.06 16.96 23.73
CA LEU A 227 0.68 17.26 24.08
C LEU A 227 0.02 18.29 23.15
N LYS A 228 0.76 19.32 22.74
CA LYS A 228 0.20 20.40 21.91
C LYS A 228 -0.16 19.89 20.52
N ASP A 229 0.74 19.15 19.90
CA ASP A 229 0.49 18.58 18.56
C ASP A 229 -0.64 17.57 18.59
N PHE A 230 -0.69 16.75 19.64
CA PHE A 230 -1.80 15.83 19.87
C PHE A 230 -3.16 16.55 19.93
N ILE A 231 -3.29 17.60 20.74
CA ILE A 231 -4.55 18.36 20.87
C ILE A 231 -4.91 19.02 19.53
N ASN A 232 -3.93 19.57 18.81
CA ASN A 232 -4.13 20.16 17.50
C ASN A 232 -4.61 19.13 16.48
N ASP A 233 -4.00 17.96 16.44
CA ASP A 233 -4.36 16.87 15.53
C ASP A 233 -5.76 16.35 15.77
N PHE A 234 -6.13 16.08 17.02
CA PHE A 234 -7.49 15.67 17.37
C PHE A 234 -8.51 16.79 17.18
N GLY A 235 -8.13 18.04 17.44
CA GLY A 235 -8.94 19.22 17.13
C GLY A 235 -9.23 19.33 15.64
N PHE A 236 -8.23 19.16 14.80
CA PHE A 236 -8.38 19.12 13.34
C PHE A 236 -9.33 18.00 12.90
N LEU A 237 -9.18 16.78 13.45
CA LEU A 237 -10.09 15.67 13.15
C LEU A 237 -11.55 16.01 13.51
N CYS A 238 -11.74 16.55 14.70
CA CYS A 238 -13.08 16.98 15.15
C CYS A 238 -13.68 18.04 14.22
N PHE A 239 -12.90 19.06 13.86
CA PHE A 239 -13.34 20.13 12.96
C PHE A 239 -13.71 19.59 11.57
N SER A 240 -12.86 18.77 10.98
CA SER A 240 -13.05 18.24 9.63
C SER A 240 -14.26 17.30 9.53
N MET A 241 -14.55 16.56 10.60
CA MET A 241 -15.66 15.58 10.65
C MET A 241 -17.00 16.19 11.07
N LEU A 242 -17.01 17.31 11.80
CA LEU A 242 -18.22 17.89 12.38
C LEU A 242 -19.38 18.11 11.39
N PRO A 243 -19.16 18.63 10.17
CA PRO A 243 -20.23 18.80 9.18
C PRO A 243 -20.87 17.47 8.73
N TYR A 244 -20.19 16.35 9.00
CA TYR A 244 -20.55 15.01 8.54
C TYR A 244 -21.01 14.08 9.68
N LYS A 245 -21.40 14.62 10.84
CA LYS A 245 -21.78 13.86 12.05
C LYS A 245 -22.85 12.79 11.82
N ASN A 246 -23.72 12.97 10.83
CA ASN A 246 -24.79 12.03 10.51
C ASN A 246 -24.39 10.91 9.55
N TYR A 247 -23.13 10.90 9.06
CA TYR A 247 -22.63 9.89 8.15
C TYR A 247 -21.86 8.79 8.90
N THR A 248 -21.63 7.67 8.22
CA THR A 248 -20.59 6.72 8.60
C THR A 248 -19.22 7.24 8.14
N PHE A 249 -18.14 6.71 8.71
CA PHE A 249 -16.78 7.13 8.34
C PHE A 249 -16.48 6.90 6.85
N GLY A 250 -16.89 5.77 6.27
CA GLY A 250 -16.73 5.53 4.84
C GLY A 250 -17.47 6.55 3.98
N LYS A 251 -18.71 6.92 4.34
CA LYS A 251 -19.48 7.96 3.64
C LYS A 251 -18.87 9.35 3.81
N TYR A 252 -18.30 9.66 4.96
CA TYR A 252 -17.53 10.87 5.17
C TYR A 252 -16.36 10.95 4.20
N LEU A 253 -15.56 9.88 4.08
CA LEU A 253 -14.43 9.82 3.14
C LEU A 253 -14.90 10.02 1.68
N GLU A 254 -15.99 9.37 1.26
CA GLU A 254 -16.56 9.56 -0.08
C GLU A 254 -16.95 11.02 -0.36
N LYS A 255 -17.54 11.71 0.65
CA LYS A 255 -17.94 13.12 0.54
C LYS A 255 -16.76 14.09 0.51
N MET A 256 -15.65 13.71 1.14
CA MET A 256 -14.43 14.53 1.16
C MET A 256 -13.74 14.56 -0.21
N ASN A 257 -13.84 13.54 -1.03
CA ASN A 257 -13.30 13.36 -2.39
C ASN A 257 -12.02 14.17 -2.76
N SER A 258 -11.63 14.17 -4.02
CA SER A 258 -10.43 14.86 -4.52
C SER A 258 -10.42 16.40 -4.36
N LYS A 259 -11.56 17.04 -4.12
CA LYS A 259 -11.66 18.50 -3.93
C LYS A 259 -11.08 18.96 -2.59
N LYS A 260 -11.02 18.05 -1.60
CA LYS A 260 -10.50 18.33 -0.25
C LYS A 260 -9.27 17.46 0.07
N CYS A 261 -8.40 17.32 -0.93
CA CYS A 261 -7.22 16.45 -0.89
C CYS A 261 -6.34 16.70 0.33
N PHE A 262 -6.05 17.95 0.65
CA PHE A 262 -5.27 18.33 1.84
C PHE A 262 -5.88 17.78 3.14
N ILE A 263 -7.22 17.92 3.30
CA ILE A 263 -7.89 17.43 4.51
C ILE A 263 -7.80 15.90 4.61
N LEU A 264 -7.96 15.18 3.48
CA LEU A 264 -7.81 13.71 3.45
C LEU A 264 -6.38 13.28 3.73
N SER A 265 -5.38 13.99 3.17
CA SER A 265 -3.97 13.71 3.43
C SER A 265 -3.67 13.84 4.93
N LYS A 266 -4.02 14.96 5.52
CA LYS A 266 -3.81 15.21 6.95
C LYS A 266 -4.60 14.25 7.84
N LEU A 267 -5.82 13.90 7.46
CA LEU A 267 -6.62 12.89 8.15
C LEU A 267 -5.90 11.53 8.18
N PHE A 268 -5.43 11.05 7.04
CA PHE A 268 -4.72 9.77 6.98
C PHE A 268 -3.37 9.81 7.69
N GLU A 269 -2.65 10.92 7.64
CA GLU A 269 -1.42 11.13 8.41
C GLU A 269 -1.68 10.97 9.91
N ILE A 270 -2.64 11.71 10.46
CA ILE A 270 -2.99 11.66 11.88
C ILE A 270 -3.46 10.26 12.29
N LEU A 271 -4.37 9.67 11.51
CA LEU A 271 -4.89 8.34 11.82
C LEU A 271 -3.85 7.22 11.68
N SER A 272 -2.79 7.44 10.91
CA SER A 272 -1.67 6.51 10.78
C SER A 272 -0.60 6.69 11.85
N ASN A 273 -0.69 7.76 12.64
CA ASN A 273 0.18 7.96 13.78
C ASN A 273 -0.20 7.00 14.91
N ASN A 274 0.64 5.99 15.12
CA ASN A 274 0.39 4.90 16.06
C ASN A 274 0.34 5.33 17.53
N ASP A 275 0.74 6.57 17.83
CA ASP A 275 0.81 7.09 19.20
C ASP A 275 -0.56 7.49 19.77
N TYR A 276 -1.64 7.52 18.94
CA TYR A 276 -2.88 8.20 19.29
C TYR A 276 -4.12 7.30 19.37
N PHE A 277 -4.04 6.11 19.93
CA PHE A 277 -5.23 5.25 19.89
C PHE A 277 -5.82 4.83 21.25
N ASN A 278 -5.05 4.95 22.32
CA ASN A 278 -5.51 4.57 23.64
C ASN A 278 -4.77 5.33 24.74
N PHE A 279 -5.49 5.90 25.67
CA PHE A 279 -4.95 6.75 26.74
C PHE A 279 -5.26 6.15 28.11
N SER A 280 -4.35 6.29 29.06
CA SER A 280 -4.55 5.88 30.42
C SER A 280 -3.95 6.87 31.43
N TYR A 281 -4.58 6.94 32.60
CA TYR A 281 -4.10 7.65 33.76
C TYR A 281 -4.59 6.92 35.03
N ASN A 282 -3.69 6.56 35.94
CA ASN A 282 -4.02 5.86 37.21
C ASN A 282 -4.95 4.65 36.99
N LYS A 283 -4.69 3.82 35.98
CA LYS A 283 -5.51 2.65 35.58
C LYS A 283 -6.86 2.99 34.94
N GLU A 284 -7.31 4.24 34.91
CA GLU A 284 -8.44 4.64 34.07
C GLU A 284 -8.02 4.67 32.61
N LYS A 285 -8.77 4.01 31.75
CA LYS A 285 -8.49 3.92 30.31
C LYS A 285 -9.57 4.56 29.51
N ILE A 286 -9.18 5.41 28.55
CA ILE A 286 -10.05 5.89 27.49
C ILE A 286 -9.65 5.20 26.21
N ILE A 287 -10.49 4.29 25.72
CA ILE A 287 -10.22 3.47 24.57
C ILE A 287 -11.02 4.00 23.39
N SER A 288 -10.30 4.36 22.32
CA SER A 288 -10.90 4.63 21.03
C SER A 288 -10.95 3.36 20.20
N HIS A 289 -12.06 2.63 20.27
CA HIS A 289 -12.25 1.41 19.46
C HIS A 289 -12.08 1.69 17.96
N PHE A 290 -12.53 2.85 17.49
CA PHE A 290 -12.32 3.27 16.11
C PHE A 290 -10.82 3.35 15.77
N LEU A 291 -10.03 4.05 16.59
CA LEU A 291 -8.58 4.18 16.36
C LEU A 291 -7.87 2.83 16.43
N LEU A 292 -8.22 2.00 17.41
CA LEU A 292 -7.66 0.64 17.52
C LEU A 292 -7.93 -0.19 16.26
N ASP A 293 -9.17 -0.18 15.77
CA ASP A 293 -9.53 -0.93 14.56
C ASP A 293 -8.87 -0.34 13.32
N TYR A 294 -8.78 1.00 13.23
CA TYR A 294 -8.10 1.67 12.14
C TYR A 294 -6.61 1.32 12.10
N ILE A 295 -5.92 1.35 13.25
CA ILE A 295 -4.50 1.03 13.34
C ILE A 295 -4.26 -0.44 13.04
N LYS A 296 -5.11 -1.36 13.52
CA LYS A 296 -5.04 -2.77 13.11
C LYS A 296 -5.15 -2.93 11.59
N LEU A 297 -6.07 -2.20 10.96
CA LEU A 297 -6.20 -2.19 9.51
C LEU A 297 -4.94 -1.65 8.82
N SER A 298 -4.38 -0.56 9.34
CA SER A 298 -3.14 0.04 8.85
C SER A 298 -1.95 -0.90 9.00
N ILE A 299 -1.85 -1.61 10.12
CA ILE A 299 -0.80 -2.60 10.37
C ILE A 299 -0.89 -3.76 9.38
N TYR A 300 -2.06 -4.36 9.17
CA TYR A 300 -2.25 -5.41 8.16
C TYR A 300 -1.82 -4.97 6.77
N ARG A 301 -1.95 -3.69 6.47
CA ARG A 301 -1.59 -3.14 5.17
C ARG A 301 -0.11 -2.72 5.06
N ASN A 302 0.44 -2.09 6.12
CA ASN A 302 1.74 -1.40 6.07
C ASN A 302 2.86 -2.14 6.80
N ASN A 303 2.61 -3.33 7.32
CA ASN A 303 3.53 -3.98 8.23
C ASN A 303 4.90 -4.22 7.59
N TYR A 304 5.90 -3.38 7.96
CA TYR A 304 7.26 -3.38 7.42
C TYR A 304 8.06 -4.65 7.73
N GLN A 305 7.57 -5.49 8.63
CA GLN A 305 8.23 -6.74 9.03
C GLN A 305 7.41 -8.00 8.74
N TRP A 306 6.06 -7.89 8.67
CA TRP A 306 5.12 -8.96 8.31
C TRP A 306 4.25 -8.49 7.14
N LYS A 307 4.91 -8.01 6.14
CA LYS A 307 4.34 -7.29 4.99
C LYS A 307 3.14 -8.03 4.45
N GLY A 308 1.97 -7.42 4.60
CA GLY A 308 0.87 -7.74 3.72
C GLY A 308 1.31 -7.48 2.29
N ILE A 309 1.71 -8.53 1.61
CA ILE A 309 2.12 -8.50 0.21
C ILE A 309 0.95 -8.95 -0.62
N PHE A 310 0.67 -8.21 -1.68
CA PHE A 310 -0.29 -8.67 -2.67
C PHE A 310 0.35 -9.77 -3.52
N MET A 311 -0.26 -10.95 -3.52
CA MET A 311 0.17 -12.12 -4.28
C MET A 311 -0.89 -12.52 -5.30
N LYS A 312 -0.47 -12.85 -6.50
CA LYS A 312 -1.30 -13.45 -7.53
C LYS A 312 -0.66 -14.74 -8.02
N LYS A 313 -1.43 -15.84 -8.02
CA LYS A 313 -1.04 -17.05 -8.73
C LYS A 313 -1.05 -16.78 -10.22
N ILE A 314 -0.03 -17.25 -10.91
CA ILE A 314 0.15 -17.13 -12.36
C ILE A 314 -0.17 -18.50 -12.97
N GLU A 315 -1.28 -18.58 -13.66
CA GLU A 315 -1.72 -19.78 -14.36
C GLU A 315 -1.14 -19.89 -15.77
#